data_97a986b3da43c77c366feb6232d51a2a
#
_entry.id   97a986b3da43c77c366feb6232d51a2a
#
_cell.length_a   1.000
_cell.length_b   1.000
_cell.length_c   1.000
_cell.angle_alpha   90.00
_cell.angle_beta   90.00
_cell.angle_gamma   90.00
#
_symmetry.space_group_name_H-M   'P 1'
#
loop_
_entity.id
_entity.type
_entity.pdbx_description
1 polymer ?
#
loop_
_entity_poly.entity_id
_entity_poly.type
_entity_poly.pdbx_seq_one_letter_code
_entity_poly.pdbx_strand_id
1 'polypeptide(L)'
;MGRTHPRVIAHRGYAADNAENTVAAMRAAASDDRTDAIEIDARATSDDRVIVFHDDDLSRLTDAPPAVSDTPVWELSYDEISGYTIGDSDEPIPLLTEVLAAIPDSMGVNLELKHPGREGLTFGAVDDDDARIAAADRWRPFVERALDVATATDHDLLVSSFYEGALAATRGCEPGVSVAPLVTDDVATGSILATRYDAAAIHPPIDALLDESGTTTAAGDQLLDRAHTADRQINAWTVTTQQEARALARAGVDGLIADSPRVVPADT
;
A
#
# COMPACT_ATOMS: atom_id res chain seq x y z
N MET A 1 19.41 -8.92 -15.91
CA MET A 1 20.21 -9.26 -14.72
C MET A 1 19.30 -8.91 -13.55
N GLY A 2 18.84 -9.88 -12.77
CA GLY A 2 18.05 -9.63 -11.58
C GLY A 2 18.84 -8.77 -10.58
N ARG A 3 18.17 -7.90 -9.85
CA ARG A 3 18.79 -7.14 -8.74
C ARG A 3 19.37 -8.15 -7.75
N THR A 4 20.49 -7.85 -7.16
CA THR A 4 21.13 -8.70 -6.13
C THR A 4 20.52 -8.50 -4.74
N HIS A 5 19.67 -7.47 -4.59
CA HIS A 5 19.06 -7.05 -3.32
C HIS A 5 17.58 -6.70 -3.52
N PRO A 6 16.71 -6.96 -2.52
CA PRO A 6 15.32 -6.53 -2.55
C PRO A 6 15.18 -5.02 -2.74
N ARG A 7 14.11 -4.57 -3.40
CA ARG A 7 13.72 -3.15 -3.43
C ARG A 7 13.33 -2.71 -2.03
N VAL A 8 13.66 -1.48 -1.66
CA VAL A 8 13.22 -0.86 -0.41
C VAL A 8 12.04 0.05 -0.69
N ILE A 9 10.90 -0.29 -0.11
CA ILE A 9 9.64 0.44 -0.25
C ILE A 9 9.36 1.11 1.10
N ALA A 10 9.39 2.45 1.14
CA ALA A 10 9.17 3.22 2.35
C ALA A 10 7.68 3.18 2.75
N HIS A 11 7.32 2.37 3.74
CA HIS A 11 5.95 2.23 4.24
C HIS A 11 5.48 3.55 4.84
N ARG A 12 4.46 4.18 4.23
CA ARG A 12 3.92 5.49 4.59
C ARG A 12 4.97 6.61 4.71
N GLY A 13 6.05 6.51 3.93
CA GLY A 13 7.19 7.43 4.04
C GLY A 13 8.08 7.18 5.25
N TYR A 14 8.23 5.93 5.70
CA TYR A 14 8.97 5.48 6.90
C TYR A 14 8.30 5.92 8.21
N ALA A 15 7.18 5.29 8.52
CA ALA A 15 6.32 5.60 9.67
C ALA A 15 7.00 5.53 11.05
N ALA A 16 8.11 4.79 11.19
CA ALA A 16 8.87 4.74 12.45
C ALA A 16 9.80 5.97 12.65
N ASP A 17 10.11 6.69 11.59
CA ASP A 17 11.04 7.84 11.62
C ASP A 17 10.32 9.16 11.34
N ASN A 18 9.16 9.16 10.71
CA ASN A 18 8.41 10.34 10.26
C ASN A 18 6.93 10.26 10.66
N ALA A 19 6.23 11.38 10.65
CA ALA A 19 4.77 11.40 10.72
C ALA A 19 4.21 10.74 9.45
N GLU A 20 3.59 9.57 9.60
CA GLU A 20 3.16 8.71 8.50
C GLU A 20 2.25 9.43 7.50
N ASN A 21 2.40 9.11 6.20
CA ASN A 21 1.54 9.61 5.13
C ASN A 21 1.53 11.14 4.93
N THR A 22 2.50 11.88 5.49
CA THR A 22 2.61 13.34 5.31
C THR A 22 3.50 13.71 4.12
N VAL A 23 3.35 14.93 3.62
CA VAL A 23 4.23 15.49 2.57
C VAL A 23 5.68 15.54 3.03
N ALA A 24 5.93 15.86 4.31
CA ALA A 24 7.29 15.86 4.89
C ALA A 24 7.89 14.45 4.94
N ALA A 25 7.09 13.43 5.29
CA ALA A 25 7.52 12.02 5.27
C ALA A 25 7.94 11.58 3.86
N MET A 26 7.17 11.94 2.82
CA MET A 26 7.50 11.61 1.44
C MET A 26 8.83 12.24 1.00
N ARG A 27 9.05 13.52 1.32
CA ARG A 27 10.32 14.19 1.02
C ARG A 27 11.50 13.58 1.77
N ALA A 28 11.31 13.21 3.04
CA ALA A 28 12.34 12.55 3.84
C ALA A 28 12.68 11.17 3.26
N ALA A 29 11.69 10.35 2.95
CA ALA A 29 11.88 9.04 2.33
C ALA A 29 12.55 9.15 0.96
N ALA A 30 12.11 10.10 0.13
CA ALA A 30 12.68 10.32 -1.20
C ALA A 30 14.14 10.82 -1.18
N SER A 31 14.59 11.40 -0.07
CA SER A 31 15.99 11.85 0.09
C SER A 31 16.95 10.77 0.60
N ASP A 32 16.46 9.60 0.99
CA ASP A 32 17.31 8.48 1.43
C ASP A 32 17.68 7.60 0.21
N ASP A 33 18.98 7.49 -0.06
CA ASP A 33 19.53 6.77 -1.22
C ASP A 33 19.17 5.27 -1.26
N ARG A 34 18.65 4.72 -0.17
CA ARG A 34 18.20 3.32 -0.08
C ARG A 34 16.77 3.13 -0.58
N THR A 35 15.98 4.21 -0.69
CA THR A 35 14.57 4.14 -1.06
C THR A 35 14.42 3.94 -2.56
N ASP A 36 13.78 2.86 -2.97
CA ASP A 36 13.45 2.58 -4.38
C ASP A 36 12.02 3.00 -4.75
N ALA A 37 11.10 2.96 -3.77
CA ALA A 37 9.71 3.33 -3.93
C ALA A 37 9.13 3.80 -2.59
N ILE A 38 8.00 4.49 -2.63
CA ILE A 38 7.25 4.91 -1.44
C ILE A 38 5.86 4.29 -1.51
N GLU A 39 5.44 3.72 -0.40
CA GLU A 39 4.07 3.25 -0.22
C GLU A 39 3.25 4.31 0.50
N ILE A 40 2.01 4.51 0.05
CA ILE A 40 1.05 5.49 0.56
C ILE A 40 -0.38 4.94 0.58
N ASP A 41 -1.18 5.38 1.56
CA ASP A 41 -2.55 4.92 1.78
C ASP A 41 -3.59 5.92 1.26
N ALA A 42 -4.35 5.60 0.22
CA ALA A 42 -5.40 6.46 -0.31
C ALA A 42 -6.77 6.18 0.30
N ARG A 43 -7.49 7.23 0.69
CA ARG A 43 -8.87 7.19 1.18
C ARG A 43 -9.72 8.28 0.52
N ALA A 44 -11.04 8.08 0.53
CA ALA A 44 -12.01 9.08 0.11
C ALA A 44 -12.59 9.83 1.31
N THR A 45 -12.85 11.12 1.14
CA THR A 45 -13.70 11.94 2.03
C THR A 45 -15.15 11.94 1.54
N SER A 46 -16.09 12.50 2.33
CA SER A 46 -17.51 12.57 1.98
C SER A 46 -17.79 13.46 0.77
N ASP A 47 -16.93 14.45 0.50
CA ASP A 47 -16.95 15.34 -0.67
C ASP A 47 -16.07 14.83 -1.83
N ASP A 48 -15.79 13.51 -1.82
CA ASP A 48 -15.09 12.82 -2.89
C ASP A 48 -13.64 13.27 -3.14
N ARG A 49 -12.97 13.92 -2.18
CA ARG A 49 -11.54 14.20 -2.26
C ARG A 49 -10.75 12.93 -1.93
N VAL A 50 -9.60 12.75 -2.58
CA VAL A 50 -8.68 11.66 -2.27
C VAL A 50 -7.57 12.20 -1.37
N ILE A 51 -7.56 11.71 -0.13
CA ILE A 51 -6.55 12.02 0.87
C ILE A 51 -5.55 10.87 1.02
N VAL A 52 -4.39 11.15 1.62
CA VAL A 52 -3.42 10.11 2.01
C VAL A 52 -3.48 9.95 3.52
N PHE A 53 -4.09 8.84 3.96
CA PHE A 53 -4.35 8.56 5.38
C PHE A 53 -4.66 7.07 5.59
N HIS A 54 -4.12 6.45 6.64
CA HIS A 54 -4.24 5.00 6.85
C HIS A 54 -5.53 4.58 7.52
N ASP A 55 -5.91 5.20 8.64
CA ASP A 55 -6.97 4.71 9.52
C ASP A 55 -8.37 5.05 9.00
N ASP A 56 -9.38 4.37 9.52
CA ASP A 56 -10.78 4.63 9.19
C ASP A 56 -11.27 5.95 9.82
N ASP A 57 -10.66 6.37 10.93
CA ASP A 57 -10.97 7.58 11.67
C ASP A 57 -9.69 8.34 12.08
N LEU A 58 -9.84 9.52 12.67
CA LEU A 58 -8.71 10.40 12.98
C LEU A 58 -8.13 10.19 14.40
N SER A 59 -8.68 9.28 15.21
CA SER A 59 -8.45 9.20 16.65
C SER A 59 -7.00 8.85 17.03
N ARG A 60 -6.32 7.98 16.26
CA ARG A 60 -4.95 7.56 16.55
C ARG A 60 -3.91 8.58 16.14
N LEU A 61 -4.16 9.25 15.01
CA LEU A 61 -3.11 9.94 14.27
C LEU A 61 -3.19 11.47 14.32
N THR A 62 -4.29 12.04 14.81
CA THR A 62 -4.47 13.49 14.73
C THR A 62 -4.79 14.14 16.06
N ASP A 63 -4.66 15.48 16.10
CA ASP A 63 -5.07 16.33 17.21
C ASP A 63 -6.57 16.69 17.18
N ALA A 64 -7.37 16.05 16.32
CA ALA A 64 -8.80 16.28 16.20
C ALA A 64 -9.54 15.93 17.50
N PRO A 65 -10.52 16.76 17.94
CA PRO A 65 -11.28 16.46 19.13
C PRO A 65 -12.19 15.24 18.91
N PRO A 66 -12.58 14.48 20.00
CA PRO A 66 -13.37 13.25 19.88
C PRO A 66 -14.66 13.38 19.07
N ALA A 67 -15.28 14.55 19.05
CA ALA A 67 -16.49 14.79 18.26
C ALA A 67 -16.26 14.70 16.74
N VAL A 68 -15.00 14.80 16.28
CA VAL A 68 -14.60 14.65 14.89
C VAL A 68 -13.78 13.39 14.70
N SER A 69 -12.82 13.14 15.61
CA SER A 69 -11.87 12.04 15.47
C SER A 69 -12.50 10.65 15.48
N ASP A 70 -13.64 10.47 16.16
CA ASP A 70 -14.37 9.19 16.23
C ASP A 70 -15.31 8.98 15.03
N THR A 71 -15.37 9.94 14.09
CA THR A 71 -16.18 9.85 12.88
C THR A 71 -15.33 9.29 11.74
N PRO A 72 -15.84 8.30 10.97
CA PRO A 72 -15.12 7.77 9.82
C PRO A 72 -14.77 8.88 8.80
N VAL A 73 -13.55 8.85 8.25
CA VAL A 73 -13.05 9.90 7.33
C VAL A 73 -13.92 10.05 6.08
N TRP A 74 -14.59 8.99 5.63
CA TRP A 74 -15.51 9.05 4.48
C TRP A 74 -16.87 9.68 4.79
N GLU A 75 -17.15 10.00 6.04
CA GLU A 75 -18.32 10.79 6.48
C GLU A 75 -18.00 12.27 6.68
N LEU A 76 -16.70 12.62 6.66
CA LEU A 76 -16.19 13.98 6.83
C LEU A 76 -15.74 14.56 5.48
N SER A 77 -16.04 15.84 5.23
CA SER A 77 -15.48 16.56 4.10
C SER A 77 -14.01 16.93 4.33
N TYR A 78 -13.27 17.19 3.26
CA TYR A 78 -11.87 17.61 3.38
C TYR A 78 -11.73 18.92 4.17
N ASP A 79 -12.65 19.85 3.99
CA ASP A 79 -12.66 21.13 4.73
C ASP A 79 -12.80 20.92 6.26
N GLU A 80 -13.51 19.87 6.69
CA GLU A 80 -13.65 19.56 8.12
C GLU A 80 -12.40 18.94 8.73
N ILE A 81 -11.55 18.27 7.95
CA ILE A 81 -10.37 17.53 8.45
C ILE A 81 -9.02 18.19 8.13
N SER A 82 -8.95 19.05 7.12
CA SER A 82 -7.70 19.65 6.61
C SER A 82 -6.97 20.56 7.60
N GLY A 83 -7.64 20.96 8.68
CA GLY A 83 -7.05 21.79 9.73
C GLY A 83 -6.37 21.02 10.86
N TYR A 84 -6.52 19.68 10.90
CA TYR A 84 -5.90 18.84 11.93
C TYR A 84 -4.51 18.35 11.49
N THR A 85 -3.61 18.18 12.47
CA THR A 85 -2.23 17.77 12.22
C THR A 85 -1.99 16.29 12.57
N ILE A 86 -1.01 15.68 11.92
CA ILE A 86 -0.70 14.26 12.08
C ILE A 86 0.40 14.07 13.13
N GLY A 87 0.09 13.31 14.17
CA GLY A 87 1.01 12.98 15.27
C GLY A 87 1.49 14.24 16.00
N ASP A 88 2.77 14.24 16.35
CA ASP A 88 3.44 15.41 16.99
C ASP A 88 4.03 16.38 15.94
N SER A 89 3.59 16.31 14.68
CA SER A 89 4.05 17.17 13.59
C SER A 89 3.13 18.37 13.36
N ASP A 90 3.61 19.37 12.60
CA ASP A 90 2.80 20.48 12.11
C ASP A 90 2.18 20.17 10.71
N GLU A 91 2.30 18.91 10.22
CA GLU A 91 1.82 18.50 8.90
C GLU A 91 0.32 18.18 8.93
N PRO A 92 -0.50 18.79 8.06
CA PRO A 92 -1.92 18.47 7.95
C PRO A 92 -2.13 17.14 7.22
N ILE A 93 -3.38 16.63 7.22
CA ILE A 93 -3.79 15.50 6.37
C ILE A 93 -3.70 15.94 4.91
N PRO A 94 -2.81 15.34 4.08
CA PRO A 94 -2.60 15.81 2.73
C PRO A 94 -3.58 15.21 1.72
N LEU A 95 -3.80 15.93 0.63
CA LEU A 95 -4.40 15.38 -0.58
C LEU A 95 -3.41 14.47 -1.33
N LEU A 96 -3.91 13.48 -2.06
CA LEU A 96 -3.10 12.63 -2.92
C LEU A 96 -2.26 13.43 -3.92
N THR A 97 -2.81 14.52 -4.46
CA THR A 97 -2.09 15.43 -5.37
C THR A 97 -0.85 16.07 -4.73
N GLU A 98 -0.92 16.43 -3.44
CA GLU A 98 0.17 17.08 -2.71
C GLU A 98 1.28 16.08 -2.39
N VAL A 99 0.89 14.85 -2.04
CA VAL A 99 1.82 13.76 -1.75
C VAL A 99 2.58 13.36 -3.01
N LEU A 100 1.89 13.11 -4.12
CA LEU A 100 2.53 12.74 -5.38
C LEU A 100 3.47 13.85 -5.90
N ALA A 101 3.08 15.12 -5.78
CA ALA A 101 3.94 16.24 -6.14
C ALA A 101 5.21 16.38 -5.27
N ALA A 102 5.24 15.75 -4.09
CA ALA A 102 6.39 15.76 -3.19
C ALA A 102 7.39 14.61 -3.47
N ILE A 103 6.97 13.57 -4.21
CA ILE A 103 7.77 12.41 -4.60
C ILE A 103 8.40 12.72 -5.97
N PRO A 104 9.72 12.51 -6.17
CA PRO A 104 10.35 12.66 -7.49
C PRO A 104 9.79 11.66 -8.51
N ASP A 105 9.56 12.07 -9.76
CA ASP A 105 9.03 11.22 -10.84
C ASP A 105 9.85 9.96 -11.11
N SER A 106 11.14 9.97 -10.77
CA SER A 106 12.03 8.80 -10.91
C SER A 106 11.83 7.72 -9.85
N MET A 107 11.00 7.97 -8.83
CA MET A 107 10.73 7.06 -7.72
C MET A 107 9.43 6.32 -7.94
N GLY A 108 9.40 5.01 -7.63
CA GLY A 108 8.17 4.23 -7.69
C GLY A 108 7.18 4.63 -6.58
N VAL A 109 5.89 4.49 -6.88
CA VAL A 109 4.81 4.70 -5.90
C VAL A 109 3.97 3.44 -5.80
N ASN A 110 3.85 2.91 -4.58
CA ASN A 110 2.86 1.90 -4.24
C ASN A 110 1.65 2.58 -3.58
N LEU A 111 0.56 2.68 -4.31
CA LEU A 111 -0.69 3.29 -3.86
C LEU A 111 -1.62 2.21 -3.31
N GLU A 112 -1.75 2.11 -1.99
CA GLU A 112 -2.74 1.25 -1.37
C GLU A 112 -4.12 1.91 -1.39
N LEU A 113 -5.11 1.23 -1.98
CA LEU A 113 -6.50 1.66 -1.95
C LEU A 113 -7.19 1.08 -0.72
N LYS A 114 -7.47 1.95 0.26
CA LYS A 114 -8.21 1.64 1.50
C LYS A 114 -9.71 1.67 1.27
N HIS A 115 -10.47 1.10 2.22
CA HIS A 115 -11.93 1.09 2.19
C HIS A 115 -12.54 2.50 1.98
N PRO A 116 -13.34 2.71 0.92
CA PRO A 116 -13.86 4.06 0.57
C PRO A 116 -15.17 4.41 1.28
N GLY A 117 -15.51 3.75 2.38
CA GLY A 117 -16.71 4.04 3.16
C GLY A 117 -18.04 3.57 2.55
N ARG A 118 -18.01 2.62 1.62
CA ARG A 118 -19.22 2.11 0.97
C ARG A 118 -19.66 0.78 1.58
N GLU A 119 -20.95 0.64 1.85
CA GLU A 119 -21.50 -0.62 2.36
C GLU A 119 -21.36 -1.77 1.36
N GLY A 120 -21.26 -3.00 1.90
CA GLY A 120 -21.26 -4.23 1.12
C GLY A 120 -19.97 -4.49 0.34
N LEU A 121 -18.85 -3.92 0.79
CA LEU A 121 -17.51 -4.27 0.29
C LEU A 121 -16.98 -5.49 1.02
N THR A 122 -16.52 -6.48 0.26
CA THR A 122 -15.95 -7.73 0.79
C THR A 122 -14.43 -7.59 0.88
N PHE A 123 -13.89 -7.80 2.07
CA PHE A 123 -12.45 -7.94 2.29
C PHE A 123 -11.95 -9.26 1.69
N GLY A 124 -10.79 -9.25 1.03
CA GLY A 124 -10.23 -10.42 0.37
C GLY A 124 -10.89 -10.73 -0.97
N ALA A 125 -10.92 -12.02 -1.32
CA ALA A 125 -11.46 -12.53 -2.57
C ALA A 125 -13.00 -12.60 -2.57
N VAL A 126 -13.57 -12.51 -3.77
CA VAL A 126 -15.01 -12.65 -4.03
C VAL A 126 -15.26 -13.92 -4.86
N ASP A 127 -16.17 -14.77 -4.40
CA ASP A 127 -16.29 -16.15 -4.91
C ASP A 127 -16.94 -16.26 -6.30
N ASP A 128 -17.97 -15.46 -6.60
CA ASP A 128 -18.70 -15.57 -7.86
C ASP A 128 -18.51 -14.36 -8.79
N ASP A 129 -18.72 -14.55 -10.08
CA ASP A 129 -18.47 -13.55 -11.12
C ASP A 129 -19.39 -12.33 -11.02
N ASP A 130 -20.67 -12.52 -10.69
CA ASP A 130 -21.62 -11.41 -10.58
C ASP A 130 -21.30 -10.56 -9.36
N ALA A 131 -20.92 -11.19 -8.24
CA ALA A 131 -20.48 -10.50 -7.03
C ALA A 131 -19.17 -9.73 -7.26
N ARG A 132 -18.22 -10.26 -8.07
CA ARG A 132 -16.99 -9.55 -8.45
C ARG A 132 -17.27 -8.31 -9.28
N ILE A 133 -18.16 -8.41 -10.28
CA ILE A 133 -18.58 -7.25 -11.07
C ILE A 133 -19.22 -6.21 -10.18
N ALA A 134 -20.16 -6.60 -9.32
CA ALA A 134 -20.81 -5.69 -8.39
C ALA A 134 -19.81 -5.05 -7.38
N ALA A 135 -18.82 -5.80 -6.91
CA ALA A 135 -17.75 -5.26 -6.07
C ALA A 135 -16.92 -4.21 -6.82
N ALA A 136 -16.47 -4.51 -8.04
CA ALA A 136 -15.72 -3.57 -8.88
C ALA A 136 -16.53 -2.29 -9.15
N ASP A 137 -17.82 -2.38 -9.44
CA ASP A 137 -18.69 -1.22 -9.68
C ASP A 137 -18.83 -0.33 -8.43
N ARG A 138 -18.84 -0.91 -7.22
CA ARG A 138 -18.86 -0.13 -5.97
C ARG A 138 -17.55 0.61 -5.71
N TRP A 139 -16.42 0.03 -6.12
CA TRP A 139 -15.10 0.63 -5.98
C TRP A 139 -14.82 1.68 -7.05
N ARG A 140 -15.37 1.52 -8.25
CA ARG A 140 -15.08 2.33 -9.44
C ARG A 140 -15.04 3.85 -9.18
N PRO A 141 -16.04 4.50 -8.53
CA PRO A 141 -16.02 5.95 -8.36
C PRO A 141 -14.81 6.48 -7.56
N PHE A 142 -14.35 5.73 -6.58
CA PHE A 142 -13.15 6.09 -5.81
C PHE A 142 -11.87 5.80 -6.61
N VAL A 143 -11.80 4.63 -7.24
CA VAL A 143 -10.66 4.21 -8.04
C VAL A 143 -10.41 5.16 -9.20
N GLU A 144 -11.44 5.56 -9.95
CA GLU A 144 -11.33 6.53 -11.04
C GLU A 144 -10.69 7.84 -10.55
N ARG A 145 -11.17 8.41 -9.44
CA ARG A 145 -10.59 9.64 -8.89
C ARG A 145 -9.14 9.47 -8.42
N ALA A 146 -8.83 8.36 -7.77
CA ALA A 146 -7.45 8.10 -7.33
C ALA A 146 -6.51 7.94 -8.53
N LEU A 147 -6.95 7.21 -9.57
CA LEU A 147 -6.18 7.00 -10.78
C LEU A 147 -6.06 8.25 -11.64
N ASP A 148 -7.10 9.08 -11.76
CA ASP A 148 -7.03 10.37 -12.46
C ASP A 148 -5.90 11.26 -11.92
N VAL A 149 -5.69 11.21 -10.59
CA VAL A 149 -4.59 11.93 -9.94
C VAL A 149 -3.26 11.23 -10.15
N ALA A 150 -3.21 9.91 -9.90
CA ALA A 150 -1.94 9.16 -9.90
C ALA A 150 -1.35 9.01 -11.31
N THR A 151 -2.17 8.80 -12.34
CA THR A 151 -1.71 8.65 -13.73
C THR A 151 -1.42 9.98 -14.42
N ALA A 152 -1.73 11.11 -13.81
CA ALA A 152 -1.29 12.42 -14.27
C ALA A 152 0.19 12.71 -13.96
N THR A 153 0.87 11.81 -13.23
CA THR A 153 2.30 11.86 -12.92
C THR A 153 3.05 10.80 -13.71
N ASP A 154 4.38 10.91 -13.79
CA ASP A 154 5.25 9.96 -14.52
C ASP A 154 5.82 8.86 -13.61
N HIS A 155 5.27 8.67 -12.39
CA HIS A 155 5.73 7.63 -11.46
C HIS A 155 5.51 6.21 -11.99
N ASP A 156 6.44 5.30 -11.67
CA ASP A 156 6.21 3.84 -11.78
C ASP A 156 5.17 3.44 -10.72
N LEU A 157 3.89 3.37 -11.15
CA LEU A 157 2.74 3.19 -10.27
C LEU A 157 2.37 1.71 -10.10
N LEU A 158 2.31 1.28 -8.85
CA LEU A 158 1.75 -0.01 -8.43
C LEU A 158 0.55 0.26 -7.52
N VAL A 159 -0.63 -0.23 -7.86
CA VAL A 159 -1.83 -0.15 -7.01
C VAL A 159 -1.99 -1.42 -6.20
N SER A 160 -2.06 -1.31 -4.88
CA SER A 160 -2.30 -2.45 -4.00
C SER A 160 -3.61 -2.31 -3.22
N SER A 161 -4.20 -3.42 -2.82
CA SER A 161 -5.37 -3.45 -1.93
C SER A 161 -5.59 -4.84 -1.34
N PHE A 162 -6.22 -4.87 -0.15
CA PHE A 162 -6.80 -6.08 0.43
C PHE A 162 -8.14 -6.49 -0.20
N TYR A 163 -8.73 -5.62 -1.02
CA TYR A 163 -10.06 -5.80 -1.58
C TYR A 163 -9.97 -6.18 -3.06
N GLU A 164 -10.49 -7.36 -3.42
CA GLU A 164 -10.55 -7.77 -4.82
C GLU A 164 -11.29 -6.76 -5.70
N GLY A 165 -12.36 -6.14 -5.16
CA GLY A 165 -13.13 -5.13 -5.88
C GLY A 165 -12.30 -3.90 -6.29
N ALA A 166 -11.32 -3.49 -5.48
CA ALA A 166 -10.41 -2.41 -5.80
C ALA A 166 -9.47 -2.79 -6.97
N LEU A 167 -8.89 -3.99 -6.93
CA LEU A 167 -8.00 -4.50 -7.99
C LEU A 167 -8.77 -4.65 -9.32
N ALA A 168 -9.99 -5.20 -9.25
CA ALA A 168 -10.87 -5.37 -10.40
C ALA A 168 -11.26 -4.01 -11.03
N ALA A 169 -11.62 -3.02 -10.18
CA ALA A 169 -11.94 -1.67 -10.64
C ALA A 169 -10.72 -0.99 -11.27
N THR A 170 -9.53 -1.11 -10.66
CA THR A 170 -8.27 -0.57 -11.21
C THR A 170 -7.99 -1.12 -12.60
N ARG A 171 -8.07 -2.44 -12.78
CA ARG A 171 -7.88 -3.08 -14.10
C ARG A 171 -8.93 -2.69 -15.11
N GLY A 172 -10.17 -2.40 -14.64
CA GLY A 172 -11.26 -1.96 -15.51
C GLY A 172 -11.14 -0.50 -15.94
N CYS A 173 -10.60 0.38 -15.09
CA CYS A 173 -10.42 1.80 -15.38
C CYS A 173 -9.13 2.06 -16.17
N GLU A 174 -8.00 1.50 -15.70
CA GLU A 174 -6.68 1.72 -16.28
C GLU A 174 -5.94 0.36 -16.45
N PRO A 175 -6.17 -0.37 -17.54
CA PRO A 175 -5.58 -1.69 -17.76
C PRO A 175 -4.03 -1.71 -17.76
N GLY A 176 -3.40 -0.55 -18.02
CA GLY A 176 -1.94 -0.39 -18.04
C GLY A 176 -1.30 -0.25 -16.65
N VAL A 177 -2.08 0.06 -15.62
CA VAL A 177 -1.58 0.23 -14.26
C VAL A 177 -1.31 -1.13 -13.62
N SER A 178 -0.13 -1.32 -13.06
CA SER A 178 0.24 -2.53 -12.32
C SER A 178 -0.57 -2.66 -11.03
N VAL A 179 -0.98 -3.90 -10.69
CA VAL A 179 -1.70 -4.16 -9.45
C VAL A 179 -0.99 -5.22 -8.60
N ALA A 180 -1.22 -5.17 -7.28
CA ALA A 180 -0.73 -6.15 -6.32
C ALA A 180 -1.81 -6.46 -5.26
N PRO A 181 -2.28 -7.69 -5.10
CA PRO A 181 -3.09 -8.08 -3.95
C PRO A 181 -2.24 -8.01 -2.67
N LEU A 182 -2.77 -7.30 -1.66
CA LEU A 182 -2.37 -7.46 -0.28
C LEU A 182 -3.11 -8.66 0.31
N VAL A 183 -2.40 -9.50 1.03
CA VAL A 183 -2.98 -10.67 1.68
C VAL A 183 -2.61 -10.69 3.15
N THR A 184 -3.44 -11.35 3.96
CA THR A 184 -3.15 -11.69 5.34
C THR A 184 -2.59 -13.11 5.42
N ASP A 185 -3.21 -13.99 6.18
CA ASP A 185 -2.71 -15.36 6.42
C ASP A 185 -2.93 -16.30 5.24
N ASP A 186 -3.91 -16.00 4.35
CA ASP A 186 -4.23 -16.84 3.21
C ASP A 186 -3.45 -16.45 1.94
N VAL A 187 -2.19 -16.90 1.88
CA VAL A 187 -1.32 -16.69 0.71
C VAL A 187 -1.82 -17.36 -0.57
N ALA A 188 -2.67 -18.40 -0.45
CA ALA A 188 -3.26 -19.06 -1.62
C ALA A 188 -4.21 -18.11 -2.35
N THR A 189 -5.01 -17.33 -1.62
CA THR A 189 -5.85 -16.26 -2.16
C THR A 189 -5.02 -15.23 -2.90
N GLY A 190 -3.85 -14.82 -2.38
CA GLY A 190 -2.94 -13.91 -3.09
C GLY A 190 -2.54 -14.43 -4.48
N SER A 191 -2.18 -15.71 -4.58
CA SER A 191 -1.84 -16.34 -5.87
C SER A 191 -3.02 -16.40 -6.84
N ILE A 192 -4.23 -16.65 -6.33
CA ILE A 192 -5.47 -16.66 -7.13
C ILE A 192 -5.76 -15.27 -7.70
N LEU A 193 -5.74 -14.23 -6.83
CA LEU A 193 -5.99 -12.86 -7.24
C LEU A 193 -4.90 -12.35 -8.20
N ALA A 194 -3.63 -12.66 -7.93
CA ALA A 194 -2.53 -12.29 -8.81
C ALA A 194 -2.68 -12.91 -10.21
N THR A 195 -3.17 -14.15 -10.29
CA THR A 195 -3.43 -14.80 -11.59
C THR A 195 -4.64 -14.20 -12.30
N ARG A 196 -5.71 -13.92 -11.55
CA ARG A 196 -6.97 -13.37 -12.09
C ARG A 196 -6.80 -11.97 -12.69
N TYR A 197 -6.01 -11.15 -12.05
CA TYR A 197 -5.80 -9.74 -12.44
C TYR A 197 -4.46 -9.49 -13.13
N ASP A 198 -3.72 -10.53 -13.48
CA ASP A 198 -2.37 -10.40 -14.06
C ASP A 198 -1.51 -9.41 -13.25
N ALA A 199 -1.46 -9.65 -11.93
CA ALA A 199 -0.79 -8.75 -10.99
C ALA A 199 0.73 -8.82 -11.17
N ALA A 200 1.39 -7.67 -11.01
CA ALA A 200 2.85 -7.56 -11.07
C ALA A 200 3.53 -8.06 -9.80
N ALA A 201 2.83 -7.97 -8.66
CA ALA A 201 3.36 -8.40 -7.36
C ALA A 201 2.27 -9.00 -6.46
N ILE A 202 2.69 -9.65 -5.38
CA ILE A 202 1.86 -10.05 -4.23
C ILE A 202 2.51 -9.48 -2.98
N HIS A 203 1.71 -8.92 -2.07
CA HIS A 203 2.18 -8.29 -0.84
C HIS A 203 1.72 -9.11 0.38
N PRO A 204 2.48 -10.13 0.82
CA PRO A 204 2.19 -10.91 2.01
C PRO A 204 2.79 -10.27 3.28
N PRO A 205 2.21 -10.52 4.47
CA PRO A 205 2.86 -10.20 5.74
C PRO A 205 4.06 -11.13 5.98
N ILE A 206 4.98 -10.71 6.84
CA ILE A 206 6.22 -11.45 7.12
C ILE A 206 5.94 -12.84 7.66
N ASP A 207 4.99 -13.00 8.57
CA ASP A 207 4.63 -14.25 9.21
C ASP A 207 3.99 -15.28 8.27
N ALA A 208 3.47 -14.85 7.14
CA ALA A 208 3.05 -15.74 6.07
C ALA A 208 4.24 -16.37 5.32
N LEU A 209 5.41 -15.72 5.34
CA LEU A 209 6.64 -16.15 4.68
C LEU A 209 7.61 -16.86 5.62
N LEU A 210 7.78 -16.31 6.82
CA LEU A 210 8.81 -16.73 7.78
C LEU A 210 8.18 -17.22 9.08
N ASP A 211 8.80 -18.20 9.71
CA ASP A 211 8.51 -18.58 11.09
C ASP A 211 9.24 -17.67 12.11
N GLU A 212 8.99 -17.86 13.41
CA GLU A 212 9.60 -17.09 14.50
C GLU A 212 11.15 -17.16 14.51
N SER A 213 11.75 -18.17 13.89
CA SER A 213 13.21 -18.29 13.75
C SER A 213 13.79 -17.50 12.58
N GLY A 214 12.93 -16.93 11.72
CA GLY A 214 13.31 -16.28 10.47
C GLY A 214 13.66 -17.26 9.35
N THR A 215 13.15 -18.50 9.43
CA THR A 215 13.26 -19.51 8.37
C THR A 215 11.98 -19.48 7.54
N THR A 216 12.10 -19.66 6.23
CA THR A 216 10.93 -19.74 5.33
C THR A 216 10.01 -20.88 5.73
N THR A 217 8.71 -20.60 5.78
CA THR A 217 7.69 -21.64 5.97
C THR A 217 7.48 -22.41 4.66
N ALA A 218 6.94 -23.62 4.74
CA ALA A 218 6.59 -24.36 3.51
C ALA A 218 5.56 -23.62 2.62
N ALA A 219 4.67 -22.83 3.23
CA ALA A 219 3.73 -21.98 2.49
C ALA A 219 4.45 -20.79 1.84
N GLY A 220 5.40 -20.18 2.55
CA GLY A 220 6.24 -19.10 2.03
C GLY A 220 7.09 -19.54 0.84
N ASP A 221 7.77 -20.69 0.94
CA ASP A 221 8.54 -21.27 -0.18
C ASP A 221 7.64 -21.50 -1.41
N GLN A 222 6.44 -22.07 -1.20
CA GLN A 222 5.50 -22.30 -2.30
C GLN A 222 4.99 -21.00 -2.93
N LEU A 223 4.75 -19.95 -2.13
CA LEU A 223 4.34 -18.65 -2.65
C LEU A 223 5.43 -18.03 -3.51
N LEU A 224 6.68 -18.00 -3.01
CA LEU A 224 7.84 -17.48 -3.73
C LEU A 224 8.04 -18.21 -5.05
N ASP A 225 8.10 -19.54 -5.03
CA ASP A 225 8.27 -20.36 -6.23
C ASP A 225 7.19 -20.11 -7.28
N ARG A 226 5.91 -20.02 -6.86
CA ARG A 226 4.78 -19.76 -7.78
C ARG A 226 4.83 -18.35 -8.36
N ALA A 227 5.12 -17.35 -7.53
CA ALA A 227 5.22 -15.97 -7.96
C ALA A 227 6.33 -15.80 -8.98
N HIS A 228 7.54 -16.27 -8.67
CA HIS A 228 8.70 -16.16 -9.56
C HIS A 228 8.55 -16.99 -10.85
N THR A 229 7.91 -18.17 -10.79
CA THR A 229 7.58 -18.94 -12.00
C THR A 229 6.64 -18.19 -12.94
N ALA A 230 5.80 -17.31 -12.39
CA ALA A 230 4.85 -16.48 -13.13
C ALA A 230 5.38 -15.04 -13.39
N ASP A 231 6.67 -14.79 -13.16
CA ASP A 231 7.34 -13.49 -13.32
C ASP A 231 6.70 -12.37 -12.47
N ARG A 232 6.27 -12.70 -11.25
CA ARG A 232 5.65 -11.79 -10.27
C ARG A 232 6.58 -11.56 -9.09
N GLN A 233 6.54 -10.34 -8.54
CA GLN A 233 7.30 -9.95 -7.37
C GLN A 233 6.58 -10.34 -6.07
N ILE A 234 7.37 -10.58 -5.01
CA ILE A 234 6.89 -10.68 -3.63
C ILE A 234 7.48 -9.52 -2.84
N ASN A 235 6.59 -8.61 -2.36
CA ASN A 235 6.98 -7.48 -1.53
C ASN A 235 6.40 -7.67 -0.12
N ALA A 236 7.26 -8.03 0.85
CA ALA A 236 6.84 -8.38 2.20
C ALA A 236 6.64 -7.15 3.09
N TRP A 237 5.59 -7.15 3.91
CA TRP A 237 5.22 -6.10 4.87
C TRP A 237 4.94 -6.67 6.27
N THR A 238 5.09 -5.91 7.38
CA THR A 238 5.85 -4.67 7.46
C THR A 238 7.19 -4.98 8.11
N VAL A 239 8.28 -4.57 7.47
CA VAL A 239 9.64 -4.84 7.95
C VAL A 239 10.03 -3.79 8.98
N THR A 240 10.28 -4.24 10.22
CA THR A 240 10.56 -3.38 11.38
C THR A 240 11.95 -3.59 11.98
N THR A 241 12.63 -4.68 11.60
CA THR A 241 13.96 -5.02 12.12
C THR A 241 14.94 -5.44 11.03
N GLN A 242 16.23 -5.23 11.28
CA GLN A 242 17.28 -5.74 10.39
C GLN A 242 17.31 -7.28 10.30
N GLN A 243 16.87 -7.98 11.36
CA GLN A 243 16.79 -9.42 11.35
C GLN A 243 15.76 -9.91 10.32
N GLU A 244 14.57 -9.32 10.31
CA GLU A 244 13.51 -9.58 9.32
C GLU A 244 14.00 -9.27 7.91
N ALA A 245 14.57 -8.07 7.69
CA ALA A 245 15.10 -7.68 6.39
C ALA A 245 16.11 -8.70 5.83
N ARG A 246 17.06 -9.14 6.65
CA ARG A 246 18.04 -10.16 6.24
C ARG A 246 17.42 -11.54 6.02
N ALA A 247 16.42 -11.92 6.80
CA ALA A 247 15.73 -13.20 6.64
C ALA A 247 14.93 -13.23 5.33
N LEU A 248 14.18 -12.17 5.04
CA LEU A 248 13.41 -11.98 3.81
C LEU A 248 14.32 -11.92 2.57
N ALA A 249 15.43 -11.18 2.64
CA ALA A 249 16.42 -11.15 1.55
C ALA A 249 17.00 -12.56 1.26
N ARG A 250 17.29 -13.35 2.30
CA ARG A 250 17.74 -14.75 2.12
C ARG A 250 16.65 -15.66 1.56
N ALA A 251 15.38 -15.39 1.91
CA ALA A 251 14.24 -16.11 1.37
C ALA A 251 14.00 -15.80 -0.12
N GLY A 252 14.56 -14.69 -0.63
CA GLY A 252 14.48 -14.31 -2.03
C GLY A 252 13.26 -13.44 -2.35
N VAL A 253 12.73 -12.64 -1.39
CA VAL A 253 11.70 -11.64 -1.67
C VAL A 253 12.26 -10.52 -2.56
N ASP A 254 11.41 -9.90 -3.36
CA ASP A 254 11.79 -8.87 -4.32
C ASP A 254 11.71 -7.47 -3.73
N GLY A 255 10.88 -7.27 -2.71
CA GLY A 255 10.71 -5.98 -2.04
C GLY A 255 10.48 -6.09 -0.54
N LEU A 256 10.94 -5.08 0.20
CA LEU A 256 10.77 -4.89 1.62
C LEU A 256 9.95 -3.62 1.85
N ILE A 257 8.70 -3.75 2.29
CA ILE A 257 7.87 -2.63 2.71
C ILE A 257 8.22 -2.35 4.18
N ALA A 258 8.99 -1.29 4.43
CA ALA A 258 9.71 -1.06 5.68
C ALA A 258 9.32 0.26 6.36
N ASP A 259 9.24 0.23 7.70
CA ASP A 259 8.91 1.41 8.51
C ASP A 259 10.09 2.37 8.72
N SER A 260 11.32 1.92 8.44
CA SER A 260 12.54 2.73 8.59
C SER A 260 13.61 2.30 7.59
N PRO A 261 14.34 3.22 6.97
CA PRO A 261 15.48 2.86 6.13
C PRO A 261 16.62 2.19 6.91
N ARG A 262 16.65 2.35 8.25
CA ARG A 262 17.68 1.75 9.12
C ARG A 262 17.54 0.24 9.28
N VAL A 263 16.35 -0.32 8.98
CA VAL A 263 16.14 -1.77 9.04
C VAL A 263 16.75 -2.48 7.83
N VAL A 264 17.03 -1.75 6.76
CA VAL A 264 17.70 -2.31 5.59
C VAL A 264 19.22 -2.20 5.78
N PRO A 265 19.94 -3.32 5.85
CA PRO A 265 21.39 -3.29 5.99
C PRO A 265 22.05 -2.64 4.76
N ALA A 266 23.14 -1.89 4.97
CA ALA A 266 23.89 -1.22 3.89
C ALA A 266 24.58 -2.20 2.91
N ASP A 267 24.66 -3.46 3.28
CA ASP A 267 25.33 -4.56 2.56
C ASP A 267 24.33 -5.60 2.02
N THR A 268 23.03 -5.25 2.00
CA THR A 268 21.96 -6.10 1.43
C THR A 268 21.72 -5.79 -0.01
#